data_42efe7015bd40a118170b58152f8d3e4
#
_entry.id   42efe7015bd40a118170b58152f8d3e4
#
_cell.length_a   1.000
_cell.length_b   1.000
_cell.length_c   1.000
_cell.angle_alpha   90.00
_cell.angle_beta   90.00
_cell.angle_gamma   90.00
#
_symmetry.space_group_name_H-M   'P 1'
#
loop_
_entity.id
_entity.type
_entity.pdbx_description
1 polymer ?
#
loop_
_entity_poly.entity_id
_entity_poly.type
_entity_poly.pdbx_seq_one_letter_code
_entity_poly.pdbx_strand_id
1 'polypeptide(L)'
;MKQLLSFITLMLLVSTSLFAQNGRVWAKGMAMTSKEPHFTPLEFTRHAVGDNDILIDIMYSGICHSDIHMGKNEWRPTTYPYVGGHEIAGRVAKVGKNVTKFKVGDYAGIGCIINSCGECDHCKKGEEQFCEKGMIGTYQSKDYKHNDEITQGGYANNYVVSEKYAIKIPKNADMKRVAPLLCAGVTTYSPIHFSNVKKGDTVAVAGLGGLGHMAVQYLVKLGAKVTIFDLTEEKRADAKRLGAVAYVNVNNPVELKGQNEKFSFIISTIPAKYDPVMYVNMLKMGGEMAIVGLPANENTPTMTSSALVYAAHRKVYGSLIGGIPETQEMLDYSVANNIYPEVEIIPANKIDEAYQNVIDGKVKFRYVIDMATLNSAVKSNKK
;
A
#
# COMPACT_ATOMS: atom_id res chain seq x y z
N MET A 1 -46.44 27.89 24.48
CA MET A 1 -45.22 28.06 23.68
C MET A 1 -43.95 27.75 24.42
N LYS A 2 -43.71 28.20 25.62
CA LYS A 2 -42.45 27.90 26.40
C LYS A 2 -42.27 26.40 26.74
N GLN A 3 -43.31 25.63 27.01
CA GLN A 3 -43.22 24.20 27.29
C GLN A 3 -42.92 23.34 26.02
N LEU A 4 -43.40 23.78 24.86
CA LEU A 4 -43.11 23.07 23.60
C LEU A 4 -41.65 23.22 23.13
N LEU A 5 -41.06 24.42 23.38
CA LEU A 5 -39.62 24.63 23.09
C LEU A 5 -38.71 23.79 24.01
N SER A 6 -39.09 23.60 25.29
CA SER A 6 -38.33 22.78 26.25
C SER A 6 -38.30 21.31 25.85
N PHE A 7 -39.40 20.78 25.29
CA PHE A 7 -39.45 19.39 24.80
C PHE A 7 -38.65 19.17 23.52
N ILE A 8 -38.63 20.14 22.61
CA ILE A 8 -37.83 20.02 21.36
C ILE A 8 -36.33 20.12 21.65
N THR A 9 -35.93 20.98 22.61
CA THR A 9 -34.52 21.10 23.03
C THR A 9 -34.06 19.86 23.78
N LEU A 10 -34.92 19.22 24.58
CA LEU A 10 -34.61 17.96 25.28
C LEU A 10 -34.55 16.78 24.32
N MET A 11 -35.39 16.70 23.29
CA MET A 11 -35.30 15.65 22.23
C MET A 11 -34.05 15.80 21.35
N LEU A 12 -33.62 17.02 21.04
CA LEU A 12 -32.36 17.25 20.31
C LEU A 12 -31.13 16.90 21.15
N LEU A 13 -31.15 17.13 22.45
CA LEU A 13 -30.07 16.73 23.37
C LEU A 13 -30.05 15.21 23.62
N VAL A 14 -31.20 14.55 23.64
CA VAL A 14 -31.29 13.09 23.78
C VAL A 14 -30.85 12.37 22.50
N SER A 15 -31.12 12.92 21.30
CA SER A 15 -30.66 12.33 20.04
C SER A 15 -29.13 12.44 19.86
N THR A 16 -28.50 13.47 20.38
CA THR A 16 -27.02 13.60 20.35
C THR A 16 -26.33 12.76 21.43
N SER A 17 -27.00 12.43 22.54
CA SER A 17 -26.43 11.63 23.63
C SER A 17 -26.54 10.12 23.39
N LEU A 18 -27.46 9.65 22.56
CA LEU A 18 -27.56 8.20 22.21
C LEU A 18 -26.42 7.70 21.32
N PHE A 19 -25.73 8.58 20.59
CA PHE A 19 -24.56 8.23 19.77
C PHE A 19 -23.22 8.33 20.51
N ALA A 20 -23.20 8.86 21.74
CA ALA A 20 -22.00 8.93 22.57
C ALA A 20 -21.80 7.70 23.47
N GLN A 21 -22.65 6.68 23.39
CA GLN A 21 -22.78 5.66 24.43
C GLN A 21 -21.64 4.64 24.53
N ASN A 22 -20.65 4.57 23.60
CA ASN A 22 -19.54 3.61 23.71
C ASN A 22 -18.15 4.13 23.35
N GLY A 23 -17.94 5.45 23.26
CA GLY A 23 -16.62 6.01 22.92
C GLY A 23 -16.14 5.72 21.49
N ARG A 24 -16.97 5.11 20.64
CA ARG A 24 -16.62 4.79 19.24
C ARG A 24 -16.36 6.07 18.44
N VAL A 25 -15.46 5.98 17.47
CA VAL A 25 -15.07 7.11 16.63
C VAL A 25 -15.89 7.11 15.34
N TRP A 26 -16.61 8.19 15.07
CA TRP A 26 -17.30 8.40 13.79
C TRP A 26 -16.30 8.57 12.66
N ALA A 27 -16.58 7.91 11.55
CA ALA A 27 -15.84 8.01 10.30
C ALA A 27 -16.77 8.24 9.12
N LYS A 28 -16.27 8.98 8.14
CA LYS A 28 -16.87 9.15 6.81
C LYS A 28 -15.87 8.69 5.79
N GLY A 29 -16.33 8.01 4.74
CA GLY A 29 -15.46 7.50 3.68
C GLY A 29 -16.19 7.35 2.36
N MET A 30 -15.43 6.89 1.37
CA MET A 30 -15.93 6.44 0.08
C MET A 30 -15.86 4.92 0.03
N ALA A 31 -16.98 4.27 -0.29
CA ALA A 31 -17.11 2.82 -0.24
C ALA A 31 -17.66 2.24 -1.53
N MET A 32 -17.16 1.07 -1.90
CA MET A 32 -17.82 0.20 -2.87
C MET A 32 -18.90 -0.63 -2.16
N THR A 33 -20.06 -0.76 -2.81
CA THR A 33 -21.18 -1.56 -2.30
C THR A 33 -21.34 -2.90 -3.04
N SER A 34 -20.56 -3.12 -4.08
CA SER A 34 -20.48 -4.34 -4.88
C SER A 34 -19.07 -4.49 -5.47
N LYS A 35 -18.83 -5.56 -6.23
CA LYS A 35 -17.56 -5.77 -6.97
C LYS A 35 -17.32 -4.78 -8.12
N GLU A 36 -18.35 -4.04 -8.52
CA GLU A 36 -18.20 -2.99 -9.53
C GLU A 36 -17.52 -1.77 -8.91
N PRO A 37 -16.47 -1.22 -9.53
CA PRO A 37 -15.69 -0.12 -8.96
C PRO A 37 -16.46 1.21 -9.04
N HIS A 38 -17.48 1.33 -8.20
CA HIS A 38 -18.27 2.54 -8.02
C HIS A 38 -18.33 2.89 -6.55
N PHE A 39 -17.86 4.11 -6.21
CA PHE A 39 -17.75 4.59 -4.85
C PHE A 39 -18.87 5.51 -4.46
N THR A 40 -19.50 5.23 -3.33
CA THR A 40 -20.52 6.06 -2.70
C THR A 40 -20.09 6.50 -1.31
N PRO A 41 -20.56 7.65 -0.82
CA PRO A 41 -20.31 8.08 0.55
C PRO A 41 -20.87 7.09 1.56
N LEU A 42 -20.07 6.76 2.58
CA LEU A 42 -20.44 5.90 3.70
C LEU A 42 -20.10 6.58 5.03
N GLU A 43 -21.05 6.58 5.96
CA GLU A 43 -20.82 6.90 7.36
C GLU A 43 -20.76 5.60 8.17
N PHE A 44 -19.73 5.44 9.00
CA PHE A 44 -19.51 4.25 9.80
C PHE A 44 -18.80 4.60 11.11
N THR A 45 -18.55 3.62 11.96
CA THR A 45 -17.81 3.83 13.20
C THR A 45 -16.60 2.92 13.28
N ARG A 46 -15.53 3.42 13.88
CA ARG A 46 -14.36 2.65 14.28
C ARG A 46 -14.44 2.33 15.78
N HIS A 47 -13.64 1.40 16.28
CA HIS A 47 -13.53 1.16 17.70
C HIS A 47 -13.10 2.44 18.46
N ALA A 48 -13.34 2.48 19.76
CA ALA A 48 -12.90 3.60 20.61
C ALA A 48 -11.38 3.71 20.62
N VAL A 49 -10.86 4.91 20.86
CA VAL A 49 -9.43 5.12 21.10
C VAL A 49 -9.07 4.50 22.45
N GLY A 50 -8.44 3.34 22.44
CA GLY A 50 -7.97 2.64 23.62
C GLY A 50 -6.72 3.28 24.24
N ASP A 51 -6.27 2.71 25.35
CA ASP A 51 -5.15 3.23 26.14
C ASP A 51 -3.83 3.34 25.36
N ASN A 52 -3.61 2.43 24.38
CA ASN A 52 -2.40 2.36 23.57
C ASN A 52 -2.63 2.81 22.11
N ASP A 53 -3.80 3.38 21.81
CA ASP A 53 -4.18 3.75 20.46
C ASP A 53 -3.97 5.23 20.18
N ILE A 54 -3.85 5.54 18.91
CA ILE A 54 -3.91 6.90 18.38
C ILE A 54 -5.07 7.03 17.40
N LEU A 55 -5.68 8.20 17.35
CA LEU A 55 -6.60 8.62 16.29
C LEU A 55 -5.81 9.48 15.31
N ILE A 56 -5.86 9.12 14.06
CA ILE A 56 -5.23 9.84 12.95
C ILE A 56 -6.32 10.49 12.11
N ASP A 57 -6.26 11.80 11.92
CA ASP A 57 -6.99 12.50 10.87
C ASP A 57 -6.22 12.29 9.57
N ILE A 58 -6.86 11.62 8.60
CA ILE A 58 -6.23 11.26 7.33
C ILE A 58 -6.16 12.50 6.42
N MET A 59 -4.94 12.83 5.99
CA MET A 59 -4.69 13.91 5.04
C MET A 59 -4.63 13.39 3.61
N TYR A 60 -3.95 12.25 3.42
CA TYR A 60 -3.71 11.65 2.11
C TYR A 60 -3.86 10.14 2.18
N SER A 61 -4.47 9.54 1.14
CA SER A 61 -4.57 8.09 0.99
C SER A 61 -4.19 7.69 -0.43
N GLY A 62 -3.22 6.80 -0.58
CA GLY A 62 -2.80 6.30 -1.89
C GLY A 62 -3.76 5.25 -2.45
N ILE A 63 -3.76 5.10 -3.78
CA ILE A 63 -4.49 4.05 -4.50
C ILE A 63 -3.49 2.99 -4.99
N CYS A 64 -3.76 1.73 -4.64
CA CYS A 64 -2.97 0.57 -5.01
C CYS A 64 -3.81 -0.44 -5.80
N HIS A 65 -3.16 -1.26 -6.65
CA HIS A 65 -3.82 -2.41 -7.28
C HIS A 65 -4.43 -3.37 -6.26
N SER A 66 -3.84 -3.49 -5.06
CA SER A 66 -4.38 -4.31 -3.98
C SER A 66 -5.77 -3.86 -3.52
N ASP A 67 -6.03 -2.55 -3.52
CA ASP A 67 -7.36 -2.01 -3.21
C ASP A 67 -8.39 -2.43 -4.26
N ILE A 68 -7.97 -2.45 -5.53
CA ILE A 68 -8.80 -2.83 -6.67
C ILE A 68 -9.09 -4.33 -6.65
N HIS A 69 -8.06 -5.17 -6.53
CA HIS A 69 -8.22 -6.62 -6.50
C HIS A 69 -9.09 -7.06 -5.32
N MET A 70 -8.91 -6.44 -4.14
CA MET A 70 -9.76 -6.71 -2.99
C MET A 70 -11.19 -6.28 -3.25
N GLY A 71 -11.41 -5.03 -3.71
CA GLY A 71 -12.75 -4.49 -3.97
C GLY A 71 -13.52 -5.28 -5.03
N LYS A 72 -12.84 -5.87 -5.99
CA LYS A 72 -13.42 -6.68 -7.08
C LYS A 72 -13.55 -8.19 -6.78
N ASN A 73 -13.24 -8.65 -5.56
CA ASN A 73 -13.22 -10.08 -5.20
C ASN A 73 -12.20 -10.93 -5.97
N GLU A 74 -11.14 -10.35 -6.49
CA GLU A 74 -10.20 -11.06 -7.37
C GLU A 74 -9.18 -11.92 -6.60
N TRP A 75 -9.01 -11.66 -5.29
CA TRP A 75 -8.14 -12.46 -4.41
C TRP A 75 -8.91 -13.34 -3.43
N ARG A 76 -9.97 -12.83 -2.86
CA ARG A 76 -10.85 -13.51 -1.90
C ARG A 76 -12.18 -12.77 -1.80
N PRO A 77 -13.23 -13.41 -1.24
CA PRO A 77 -14.51 -12.75 -1.01
C PRO A 77 -14.36 -11.47 -0.17
N THR A 78 -14.98 -10.41 -0.63
CA THR A 78 -15.02 -9.10 0.03
C THR A 78 -16.37 -8.87 0.71
N THR A 79 -16.34 -8.42 1.95
CA THR A 79 -17.54 -7.98 2.67
C THR A 79 -17.83 -6.54 2.31
N TYR A 80 -18.98 -6.29 1.71
CA TYR A 80 -19.46 -4.94 1.40
C TYR A 80 -20.36 -4.39 2.51
N PRO A 81 -20.41 -3.03 2.73
CA PRO A 81 -19.65 -2.02 2.01
C PRO A 81 -18.14 -2.10 2.31
N TYR A 82 -17.31 -1.83 1.30
CA TYR A 82 -15.87 -1.89 1.36
C TYR A 82 -15.25 -0.49 1.24
N VAL A 83 -14.57 -0.03 2.27
CA VAL A 83 -13.72 1.16 2.23
C VAL A 83 -12.27 0.70 2.06
N GLY A 84 -11.68 0.98 0.89
CA GLY A 84 -10.30 0.65 0.57
C GLY A 84 -9.29 1.61 1.19
N GLY A 85 -8.03 1.49 0.77
CA GLY A 85 -6.93 2.36 1.17
C GLY A 85 -6.11 1.80 2.34
N HIS A 86 -4.87 1.41 2.04
CA HIS A 86 -3.87 0.92 3.00
C HIS A 86 -2.56 1.69 2.90
N GLU A 87 -2.61 2.86 2.32
CA GLU A 87 -1.52 3.80 2.17
C GLU A 87 -1.97 5.12 2.78
N ILE A 88 -1.81 5.29 4.09
CA ILE A 88 -2.41 6.38 4.85
C ILE A 88 -1.34 7.30 5.40
N ALA A 89 -1.45 8.59 5.15
CA ALA A 89 -0.66 9.63 5.80
C ALA A 89 -1.57 10.69 6.41
N GLY A 90 -1.35 11.02 7.68
CA GLY A 90 -2.23 11.92 8.42
C GLY A 90 -1.57 12.57 9.63
N ARG A 91 -2.41 13.17 10.45
CA ARG A 91 -2.01 13.87 11.68
C ARG A 91 -2.69 13.24 12.88
N VAL A 92 -1.95 13.02 13.95
CA VAL A 92 -2.48 12.52 15.22
C VAL A 92 -3.41 13.55 15.84
N ALA A 93 -4.68 13.20 16.00
CA ALA A 93 -5.74 14.03 16.58
C ALA A 93 -5.96 13.70 18.06
N LYS A 94 -5.75 12.45 18.47
CA LYS A 94 -5.92 12.00 19.86
C LYS A 94 -4.94 10.87 20.15
N VAL A 95 -4.52 10.77 21.41
CA VAL A 95 -3.67 9.67 21.91
C VAL A 95 -4.29 9.06 23.16
N GLY A 96 -4.14 7.74 23.32
CA GLY A 96 -4.47 7.02 24.55
C GLY A 96 -3.49 7.34 25.67
N LYS A 97 -3.86 7.00 26.91
CA LYS A 97 -3.08 7.39 28.11
C LYS A 97 -1.70 6.73 28.21
N ASN A 98 -1.50 5.58 27.57
CA ASN A 98 -0.22 4.85 27.58
C ASN A 98 0.64 5.12 26.35
N VAL A 99 0.17 5.93 25.40
CA VAL A 99 0.90 6.26 24.17
C VAL A 99 2.13 7.08 24.49
N THR A 100 3.27 6.63 24.00
CA THR A 100 4.59 7.25 24.22
C THR A 100 5.29 7.65 22.91
N LYS A 101 5.00 6.93 21.82
CA LYS A 101 5.64 7.14 20.50
C LYS A 101 5.13 8.41 19.80
N PHE A 102 3.91 8.83 20.09
CA PHE A 102 3.23 9.94 19.43
C PHE A 102 2.63 10.94 20.41
N LYS A 103 2.48 12.17 19.95
CA LYS A 103 1.66 13.20 20.58
C LYS A 103 0.71 13.83 19.58
N VAL A 104 -0.35 14.49 20.07
CA VAL A 104 -1.28 15.24 19.22
C VAL A 104 -0.51 16.25 18.36
N GLY A 105 -0.83 16.26 17.07
CA GLY A 105 -0.19 17.11 16.07
C GLY A 105 1.00 16.47 15.35
N ASP A 106 1.54 15.33 15.80
CA ASP A 106 2.58 14.60 15.06
C ASP A 106 2.01 14.03 13.76
N TYR A 107 2.86 13.83 12.76
CA TYR A 107 2.50 13.10 11.56
C TYR A 107 2.65 11.59 11.78
N ALA A 108 1.66 10.85 11.34
CA ALA A 108 1.62 9.40 11.42
C ALA A 108 1.08 8.78 10.14
N GLY A 109 1.57 7.59 9.82
CA GLY A 109 1.12 6.79 8.69
C GLY A 109 0.67 5.40 9.09
N ILE A 110 -0.12 4.77 8.24
CA ILE A 110 -0.54 3.38 8.35
C ILE A 110 -0.32 2.72 6.99
N GLY A 111 0.38 1.59 7.01
CA GLY A 111 0.58 0.74 5.84
C GLY A 111 -0.44 -0.40 5.79
N CYS A 112 0.03 -1.57 5.37
CA CYS A 112 -0.83 -2.75 5.16
C CYS A 112 -1.27 -3.43 6.46
N ILE A 113 -0.55 -3.24 7.59
CA ILE A 113 -0.74 -3.95 8.86
C ILE A 113 -1.19 -2.98 9.94
N ILE A 114 -2.27 -3.30 10.62
CA ILE A 114 -2.78 -2.52 11.75
C ILE A 114 -2.73 -3.27 13.09
N ASN A 115 -2.55 -4.59 13.04
CA ASN A 115 -2.39 -5.41 14.23
C ASN A 115 -1.83 -6.80 13.88
N SER A 116 -1.42 -7.55 14.90
CA SER A 116 -1.00 -8.95 14.84
C SER A 116 -1.11 -9.58 16.22
N CYS A 117 -0.77 -10.87 16.40
CA CYS A 117 -0.83 -11.48 17.73
C CYS A 117 0.12 -10.80 18.73
N GLY A 118 1.27 -10.32 18.28
CA GLY A 118 2.29 -9.64 19.09
C GLY A 118 3.18 -10.56 19.92
N GLU A 119 2.94 -11.88 19.91
CA GLU A 119 3.56 -12.85 20.83
C GLU A 119 4.33 -13.99 20.15
N CYS A 120 4.03 -14.31 18.87
CA CYS A 120 4.77 -15.32 18.12
C CYS A 120 6.17 -14.82 17.74
N ASP A 121 7.04 -15.75 17.32
CA ASP A 121 8.43 -15.44 17.02
C ASP A 121 8.59 -14.40 15.91
N HIS A 122 7.75 -14.46 14.88
CA HIS A 122 7.74 -13.45 13.82
C HIS A 122 7.37 -12.06 14.33
N CYS A 123 6.30 -11.95 15.13
CA CYS A 123 5.92 -10.66 15.72
C CYS A 123 6.97 -10.07 16.66
N LYS A 124 7.70 -10.91 17.41
CA LYS A 124 8.79 -10.48 18.28
C LYS A 124 10.00 -9.97 17.50
N LYS A 125 10.20 -10.50 16.28
CA LYS A 125 11.28 -10.06 15.37
C LYS A 125 10.90 -8.85 14.52
N GLY A 126 9.65 -8.36 14.60
CA GLY A 126 9.16 -7.28 13.74
C GLY A 126 8.80 -7.74 12.33
N GLU A 127 8.46 -9.00 12.17
CA GLU A 127 8.04 -9.65 10.92
C GLU A 127 6.52 -9.93 10.99
N GLU A 128 5.73 -8.93 11.32
CA GLU A 128 4.29 -9.07 11.58
C GLU A 128 3.49 -9.60 10.37
N GLN A 129 4.00 -9.40 9.14
CA GLN A 129 3.43 -9.96 7.91
C GLN A 129 3.42 -11.49 7.90
N PHE A 130 4.26 -12.13 8.72
CA PHE A 130 4.34 -13.59 8.88
C PHE A 130 3.74 -14.08 10.21
N CYS A 131 2.91 -13.27 10.86
CA CYS A 131 2.28 -13.63 12.12
C CYS A 131 1.57 -14.99 12.03
N GLU A 132 1.85 -15.93 12.94
CA GLU A 132 1.29 -17.28 12.96
C GLU A 132 -0.24 -17.30 13.11
N LYS A 133 -0.82 -16.30 13.80
CA LYS A 133 -2.28 -16.11 13.91
C LYS A 133 -2.87 -15.29 12.76
N GLY A 134 -2.05 -14.92 11.78
CA GLY A 134 -2.39 -13.98 10.71
C GLY A 134 -2.28 -12.52 11.16
N MET A 135 -1.75 -11.67 10.27
CA MET A 135 -1.78 -10.24 10.45
C MET A 135 -3.20 -9.69 10.27
N ILE A 136 -3.52 -8.60 10.95
CA ILE A 136 -4.76 -7.85 10.71
C ILE A 136 -4.44 -6.73 9.74
N GLY A 137 -5.04 -6.78 8.56
CA GLY A 137 -4.86 -5.79 7.51
C GLY A 137 -5.68 -4.53 7.74
N THR A 138 -5.29 -3.46 7.09
CA THR A 138 -5.91 -2.13 7.20
C THR A 138 -7.37 -2.12 6.74
N TYR A 139 -7.75 -3.06 5.87
CA TYR A 139 -9.14 -3.32 5.45
C TYR A 139 -9.39 -4.82 5.23
N GLN A 140 -10.68 -5.20 5.20
CA GLN A 140 -11.16 -6.56 4.91
C GLN A 140 -10.49 -7.67 5.73
N SER A 141 -10.07 -7.36 6.93
CA SER A 141 -9.59 -8.33 7.92
C SER A 141 -10.55 -8.39 9.09
N LYS A 142 -10.76 -9.60 9.64
CA LYS A 142 -11.40 -9.74 10.94
C LYS A 142 -10.43 -9.26 12.01
N ASP A 143 -10.83 -8.24 12.75
CA ASP A 143 -10.02 -7.74 13.85
C ASP A 143 -10.35 -8.49 15.13
N TYR A 144 -9.65 -9.60 15.36
CA TYR A 144 -9.83 -10.44 16.55
C TYR A 144 -9.40 -9.74 17.87
N LYS A 145 -8.85 -8.55 17.78
CA LYS A 145 -8.58 -7.69 18.95
C LYS A 145 -9.79 -6.79 19.27
N HIS A 146 -10.69 -6.58 18.30
CA HIS A 146 -11.87 -5.72 18.41
C HIS A 146 -13.14 -6.45 17.94
N ASN A 147 -13.51 -7.57 18.62
CA ASN A 147 -14.76 -8.32 18.41
C ASN A 147 -14.98 -8.84 16.98
N ASP A 148 -13.92 -9.20 16.27
CA ASP A 148 -13.97 -9.69 14.89
C ASP A 148 -14.63 -8.71 13.90
N GLU A 149 -14.63 -7.40 14.21
CA GLU A 149 -15.12 -6.39 13.28
C GLU A 149 -14.29 -6.41 11.98
N ILE A 150 -14.97 -6.26 10.85
CA ILE A 150 -14.28 -6.16 9.55
C ILE A 150 -13.64 -4.77 9.44
N THR A 151 -12.32 -4.75 9.28
CA THR A 151 -11.57 -3.50 9.16
C THR A 151 -11.94 -2.75 7.88
N GLN A 152 -12.00 -1.41 7.98
CA GLN A 152 -12.29 -0.48 6.90
C GLN A 152 -11.11 0.46 6.70
N GLY A 153 -10.72 0.68 5.44
CA GLY A 153 -9.47 1.35 5.07
C GLY A 153 -9.46 2.88 5.18
N GLY A 154 -8.50 3.45 4.49
CA GLY A 154 -8.11 4.85 4.57
C GLY A 154 -8.78 5.79 3.56
N TYR A 155 -9.71 5.30 2.69
CA TYR A 155 -10.55 6.21 1.92
C TYR A 155 -11.62 6.84 2.82
N ALA A 156 -11.18 7.30 3.97
CA ALA A 156 -11.99 7.85 5.04
C ALA A 156 -11.28 9.04 5.70
N ASN A 157 -12.00 9.81 6.49
CA ASN A 157 -11.47 11.00 7.15
C ASN A 157 -10.54 10.69 8.33
N ASN A 158 -10.65 9.51 8.94
CA ASN A 158 -9.83 9.15 10.10
C ASN A 158 -9.51 7.66 10.18
N TYR A 159 -8.58 7.31 11.08
CA TYR A 159 -8.27 5.93 11.45
C TYR A 159 -7.87 5.83 12.93
N VAL A 160 -8.31 4.74 13.61
CA VAL A 160 -7.86 4.41 14.97
C VAL A 160 -6.93 3.20 14.88
N VAL A 161 -5.74 3.29 15.46
CA VAL A 161 -4.74 2.24 15.41
C VAL A 161 -3.86 2.27 16.66
N SER A 162 -3.37 1.11 17.11
CA SER A 162 -2.36 1.07 18.17
C SER A 162 -1.07 1.76 17.73
N GLU A 163 -0.45 2.53 18.65
CA GLU A 163 0.82 3.21 18.35
C GLU A 163 1.92 2.27 17.86
N LYS A 164 1.84 0.97 18.21
CA LYS A 164 2.78 -0.05 17.77
C LYS A 164 2.78 -0.22 16.24
N TYR A 165 1.61 -0.13 15.60
CA TYR A 165 1.44 -0.36 14.17
C TYR A 165 1.38 0.93 13.35
N ALA A 166 1.41 2.09 14.00
CA ALA A 166 1.55 3.38 13.33
C ALA A 166 3.01 3.68 13.00
N ILE A 167 3.26 4.22 11.81
CA ILE A 167 4.58 4.63 11.33
C ILE A 167 4.76 6.12 11.60
N LYS A 168 5.84 6.50 12.25
CA LYS A 168 6.13 7.91 12.53
C LYS A 168 6.67 8.59 11.29
N ILE A 169 5.95 9.60 10.79
CA ILE A 169 6.38 10.35 9.61
C ILE A 169 7.28 11.51 10.05
N PRO A 170 8.52 11.64 9.49
CA PRO A 170 9.39 12.77 9.77
C PRO A 170 8.73 14.11 9.41
N LYS A 171 8.98 15.15 10.21
CA LYS A 171 8.36 16.48 10.02
C LYS A 171 8.70 17.15 8.70
N ASN A 172 9.85 16.82 8.12
CA ASN A 172 10.34 17.33 6.84
C ASN A 172 9.90 16.47 5.64
N ALA A 173 9.07 15.44 5.85
CA ALA A 173 8.59 14.59 4.78
C ALA A 173 7.56 15.33 3.90
N ASP A 174 7.57 15.03 2.61
CA ASP A 174 6.52 15.47 1.69
C ASP A 174 5.24 14.65 1.90
N MET A 175 4.33 15.18 2.70
CA MET A 175 3.09 14.49 3.11
C MET A 175 2.22 14.05 1.93
N LYS A 176 2.27 14.73 0.77
CA LYS A 176 1.52 14.35 -0.44
C LYS A 176 2.04 13.08 -1.08
N ARG A 177 3.32 12.76 -0.82
CA ARG A 177 4.04 11.66 -1.48
C ARG A 177 4.38 10.49 -0.53
N VAL A 178 4.18 10.68 0.79
CA VAL A 178 4.51 9.66 1.81
C VAL A 178 3.57 8.45 1.75
N ALA A 179 2.27 8.66 1.55
CA ALA A 179 1.28 7.60 1.66
C ALA A 179 1.63 6.32 0.86
N PRO A 180 2.00 6.39 -0.44
CA PRO A 180 2.37 5.19 -1.19
C PRO A 180 3.68 4.52 -0.74
N LEU A 181 4.57 5.21 -0.02
CA LEU A 181 5.77 4.58 0.54
C LEU A 181 5.41 3.45 1.50
N LEU A 182 4.30 3.59 2.23
CA LEU A 182 3.87 2.63 3.25
C LEU A 182 3.35 1.30 2.68
N CYS A 183 3.24 1.19 1.37
CA CYS A 183 2.98 -0.05 0.64
C CYS A 183 4.03 -0.26 -0.46
N ALA A 184 3.99 0.54 -1.55
CA ALA A 184 4.89 0.38 -2.68
C ALA A 184 6.37 0.57 -2.29
N GLY A 185 6.66 1.46 -1.34
CA GLY A 185 8.00 1.66 -0.80
C GLY A 185 8.51 0.40 -0.11
N VAL A 186 7.85 -0.03 0.96
CA VAL A 186 8.31 -1.19 1.74
C VAL A 186 8.29 -2.48 0.93
N THR A 187 7.29 -2.70 0.07
CA THR A 187 7.20 -3.90 -0.77
C THR A 187 8.39 -4.06 -1.72
N THR A 188 8.98 -2.96 -2.17
CA THR A 188 10.15 -2.99 -3.05
C THR A 188 11.46 -2.85 -2.29
N TYR A 189 11.47 -2.15 -1.15
CA TYR A 189 12.63 -2.02 -0.27
C TYR A 189 13.03 -3.35 0.37
N SER A 190 12.07 -4.08 0.94
CA SER A 190 12.30 -5.32 1.67
C SER A 190 13.07 -6.38 0.87
N PRO A 191 12.65 -6.82 -0.35
CA PRO A 191 13.39 -7.81 -1.10
C PRO A 191 14.74 -7.29 -1.61
N ILE A 192 14.89 -5.99 -1.87
CA ILE A 192 16.19 -5.40 -2.24
C ILE A 192 17.17 -5.48 -1.06
N HIS A 193 16.70 -5.16 0.15
CA HIS A 193 17.50 -5.28 1.39
C HIS A 193 17.85 -6.75 1.66
N PHE A 194 16.89 -7.66 1.52
CA PHE A 194 17.06 -9.09 1.73
C PHE A 194 18.02 -9.74 0.71
N SER A 195 18.04 -9.28 -0.55
CA SER A 195 18.85 -9.85 -1.64
C SER A 195 20.35 -9.53 -1.55
N ASN A 196 20.74 -8.65 -0.63
CA ASN A 196 22.14 -8.23 -0.48
C ASN A 196 22.77 -7.61 -1.77
N VAL A 197 21.94 -6.92 -2.58
CA VAL A 197 22.40 -6.14 -3.76
C VAL A 197 23.42 -5.09 -3.33
N LYS A 198 24.52 -4.96 -4.08
CA LYS A 198 25.62 -4.05 -3.78
C LYS A 198 25.87 -3.07 -4.91
N LYS A 199 26.59 -2.00 -4.59
CA LYS A 199 27.07 -1.02 -5.56
C LYS A 199 27.83 -1.71 -6.70
N GLY A 200 27.45 -1.38 -7.93
CA GLY A 200 28.05 -1.93 -9.15
C GLY A 200 27.39 -3.19 -9.69
N ASP A 201 26.51 -3.84 -8.92
CA ASP A 201 25.76 -5.01 -9.38
C ASP A 201 24.90 -4.68 -10.61
N THR A 202 24.80 -5.64 -11.51
CA THR A 202 23.89 -5.57 -12.66
C THR A 202 22.59 -6.24 -12.29
N VAL A 203 21.52 -5.46 -12.22
CA VAL A 203 20.21 -5.87 -11.70
C VAL A 203 19.10 -5.47 -12.66
N ALA A 204 17.94 -6.07 -12.51
CA ALA A 204 16.80 -5.74 -13.34
C ALA A 204 15.52 -5.49 -12.54
N VAL A 205 14.66 -4.65 -13.11
CA VAL A 205 13.28 -4.44 -12.66
C VAL A 205 12.34 -4.84 -13.81
N ALA A 206 11.49 -5.83 -13.57
CA ALA A 206 10.46 -6.24 -14.51
C ALA A 206 9.14 -5.53 -14.18
N GLY A 207 8.70 -4.67 -15.11
CA GLY A 207 7.57 -3.76 -14.97
C GLY A 207 7.93 -2.39 -14.39
N LEU A 208 7.65 -1.33 -15.12
CA LEU A 208 7.83 0.07 -14.68
C LEU A 208 6.47 0.70 -14.38
N GLY A 209 5.82 0.23 -13.33
CA GLY A 209 4.56 0.75 -12.79
C GLY A 209 4.74 1.35 -11.41
N GLY A 210 3.65 1.35 -10.62
CA GLY A 210 3.62 1.91 -9.26
C GLY A 210 4.61 1.29 -8.27
N LEU A 211 4.96 0.00 -8.39
CA LEU A 211 6.02 -0.66 -7.63
C LEU A 211 7.38 -0.46 -8.32
N GLY A 212 7.43 -0.70 -9.64
CA GLY A 212 8.70 -0.70 -10.37
C GLY A 212 9.48 0.61 -10.29
N HIS A 213 8.79 1.77 -10.36
CA HIS A 213 9.47 3.05 -10.25
C HIS A 213 10.10 3.30 -8.86
N MET A 214 9.54 2.68 -7.80
CA MET A 214 10.17 2.70 -6.47
C MET A 214 11.38 1.76 -6.41
N ALA A 215 11.25 0.54 -6.94
CA ALA A 215 12.36 -0.42 -7.03
C ALA A 215 13.58 0.19 -7.75
N VAL A 216 13.34 0.86 -8.89
CA VAL A 216 14.41 1.54 -9.64
C VAL A 216 15.12 2.58 -8.79
N GLN A 217 14.37 3.43 -8.08
CA GLN A 217 14.95 4.48 -7.24
C GLN A 217 15.83 3.89 -6.12
N TYR A 218 15.37 2.84 -5.42
CA TYR A 218 16.16 2.19 -4.38
C TYR A 218 17.43 1.54 -4.94
N LEU A 219 17.32 0.79 -6.03
CA LEU A 219 18.47 0.12 -6.66
C LEU A 219 19.50 1.11 -7.21
N VAL A 220 19.04 2.19 -7.85
CA VAL A 220 19.92 3.27 -8.34
C VAL A 220 20.60 3.97 -7.16
N LYS A 221 19.89 4.21 -6.06
CA LYS A 221 20.46 4.82 -4.85
C LYS A 221 21.53 3.96 -4.20
N LEU A 222 21.39 2.63 -4.26
CA LEU A 222 22.42 1.68 -3.83
C LEU A 222 23.64 1.67 -4.77
N GLY A 223 23.54 2.31 -5.94
CA GLY A 223 24.60 2.35 -6.96
C GLY A 223 24.65 1.12 -7.85
N ALA A 224 23.55 0.34 -7.94
CA ALA A 224 23.43 -0.77 -8.88
C ALA A 224 23.19 -0.25 -10.32
N LYS A 225 23.57 -1.07 -11.30
CA LYS A 225 23.31 -0.83 -12.73
C LYS A 225 21.97 -1.45 -13.10
N VAL A 226 20.92 -0.62 -13.14
CA VAL A 226 19.53 -1.07 -13.29
C VAL A 226 19.14 -1.14 -14.76
N THR A 227 18.68 -2.30 -15.22
CA THR A 227 17.97 -2.49 -16.51
C THR A 227 16.48 -2.65 -16.22
N ILE A 228 15.64 -1.94 -16.95
CA ILE A 228 14.19 -2.07 -16.85
C ILE A 228 13.66 -2.88 -18.03
N PHE A 229 12.75 -3.82 -17.74
CA PHE A 229 11.97 -4.57 -18.73
C PHE A 229 10.50 -4.13 -18.64
N ASP A 230 9.91 -3.69 -19.75
CA ASP A 230 8.50 -3.32 -19.81
C ASP A 230 7.94 -3.61 -21.22
N LEU A 231 6.62 -3.44 -21.39
CA LEU A 231 5.90 -3.79 -22.62
C LEU A 231 5.87 -2.68 -23.67
N THR A 232 6.07 -1.41 -23.29
CA THR A 232 5.81 -0.24 -24.15
C THR A 232 7.02 0.67 -24.27
N GLU A 233 7.12 1.44 -25.36
CA GLU A 233 8.19 2.42 -25.55
C GLU A 233 7.99 3.72 -24.72
N GLU A 234 6.77 4.02 -24.37
CA GLU A 234 6.39 5.28 -23.69
C GLU A 234 7.13 5.51 -22.38
N LYS A 235 7.46 4.43 -21.67
CA LYS A 235 8.14 4.48 -20.37
C LYS A 235 9.67 4.58 -20.45
N ARG A 236 10.26 4.47 -21.64
CA ARG A 236 11.72 4.52 -21.85
C ARG A 236 12.35 5.83 -21.34
N ALA A 237 11.69 6.95 -21.60
CA ALA A 237 12.15 8.26 -21.13
C ALA A 237 12.13 8.35 -19.58
N ASP A 238 11.09 7.82 -18.96
CA ASP A 238 10.98 7.76 -17.49
C ASP A 238 12.04 6.85 -16.88
N ALA A 239 12.31 5.71 -17.50
CA ALA A 239 13.38 4.81 -17.08
C ALA A 239 14.74 5.52 -17.00
N LYS A 240 15.09 6.25 -18.05
CA LYS A 240 16.32 7.07 -18.11
C LYS A 240 16.34 8.15 -17.02
N ARG A 241 15.23 8.85 -16.84
CA ARG A 241 15.09 9.93 -15.83
C ARG A 241 15.24 9.39 -14.41
N LEU A 242 14.76 8.17 -14.14
CA LEU A 242 14.89 7.47 -12.85
C LEU A 242 16.32 6.93 -12.64
N GLY A 243 17.21 7.01 -13.62
CA GLY A 243 18.61 6.61 -13.50
C GLY A 243 18.91 5.18 -13.95
N ALA A 244 17.99 4.50 -14.63
CA ALA A 244 18.26 3.21 -15.22
C ALA A 244 19.32 3.33 -16.34
N VAL A 245 20.24 2.35 -16.40
CA VAL A 245 21.31 2.31 -17.41
C VAL A 245 20.82 1.73 -18.74
N ALA A 246 19.73 0.96 -18.73
CA ALA A 246 19.11 0.39 -19.91
C ALA A 246 17.60 0.19 -19.74
N TYR A 247 16.91 0.18 -20.86
CA TYR A 247 15.49 -0.18 -20.97
C TYR A 247 15.34 -1.18 -22.11
N VAL A 248 14.57 -2.23 -21.87
CA VAL A 248 14.30 -3.31 -22.81
C VAL A 248 12.79 -3.43 -22.99
N ASN A 249 12.32 -3.23 -24.19
CA ASN A 249 10.95 -3.56 -24.58
C ASN A 249 10.85 -5.07 -24.80
N VAL A 250 10.13 -5.78 -23.93
CA VAL A 250 10.03 -7.26 -24.00
C VAL A 250 9.27 -7.76 -25.23
N ASN A 251 8.54 -6.89 -25.92
CA ASN A 251 7.90 -7.19 -27.20
C ASN A 251 8.86 -7.03 -28.39
N ASN A 252 10.10 -6.57 -28.16
CA ASN A 252 11.12 -6.43 -29.18
C ASN A 252 12.18 -7.55 -29.04
N PRO A 253 12.14 -8.59 -29.92
CA PRO A 253 13.09 -9.70 -29.83
C PRO A 253 14.56 -9.28 -29.97
N VAL A 254 14.83 -8.20 -30.69
CA VAL A 254 16.19 -7.67 -30.84
C VAL A 254 16.73 -7.14 -29.53
N GLU A 255 15.92 -6.46 -28.74
CA GLU A 255 16.30 -5.95 -27.43
C GLU A 255 16.44 -7.05 -26.37
N LEU A 256 15.67 -8.12 -26.46
CA LEU A 256 15.77 -9.29 -25.60
C LEU A 256 17.05 -10.10 -25.85
N LYS A 257 17.61 -10.02 -27.05
CA LYS A 257 18.82 -10.76 -27.39
C LYS A 257 19.99 -10.36 -26.49
N GLY A 258 20.67 -11.35 -25.92
CA GLY A 258 21.84 -11.13 -25.04
C GLY A 258 21.50 -10.68 -23.63
N GLN A 259 20.26 -10.86 -23.17
CA GLN A 259 19.89 -10.55 -21.78
C GLN A 259 20.05 -11.77 -20.85
N ASN A 260 20.21 -12.99 -21.38
CA ASN A 260 20.39 -14.19 -20.57
C ASN A 260 21.70 -14.12 -19.75
N GLU A 261 21.65 -14.70 -18.54
CA GLU A 261 22.80 -14.86 -17.62
C GLU A 261 23.50 -13.54 -17.24
N LYS A 262 22.76 -12.44 -17.19
CA LYS A 262 23.31 -11.09 -17.05
C LYS A 262 23.12 -10.49 -15.64
N PHE A 263 22.03 -10.83 -14.95
CA PHE A 263 21.62 -10.13 -13.76
C PHE A 263 21.89 -10.95 -12.50
N SER A 264 22.41 -10.30 -11.46
CA SER A 264 22.57 -10.91 -10.13
C SER A 264 21.23 -10.91 -9.34
N PHE A 265 20.38 -9.93 -9.62
CA PHE A 265 19.07 -9.78 -8.98
C PHE A 265 18.04 -9.25 -9.98
N ILE A 266 16.83 -9.80 -9.91
CA ILE A 266 15.67 -9.31 -10.65
C ILE A 266 14.52 -9.13 -9.66
N ILE A 267 13.86 -7.97 -9.66
CA ILE A 267 12.60 -7.78 -8.98
C ILE A 267 11.46 -7.70 -9.99
N SER A 268 10.49 -8.62 -9.88
CA SER A 268 9.28 -8.61 -10.71
C SER A 268 8.13 -7.91 -9.99
N THR A 269 7.69 -6.82 -10.57
CA THR A 269 6.58 -6.00 -10.09
C THR A 269 5.33 -6.13 -10.98
N ILE A 270 5.30 -7.13 -11.85
CA ILE A 270 4.26 -7.31 -12.88
C ILE A 270 2.96 -7.82 -12.22
N PRO A 271 1.85 -7.06 -12.29
CA PRO A 271 0.56 -7.44 -11.70
C PRO A 271 -0.35 -8.15 -12.72
N ALA A 272 0.21 -8.98 -13.58
CA ALA A 272 -0.49 -9.62 -14.69
C ALA A 272 0.13 -10.99 -14.99
N LYS A 273 -0.51 -11.75 -15.87
CA LYS A 273 0.06 -13.01 -16.39
C LYS A 273 1.28 -12.71 -17.27
N TYR A 274 2.39 -13.40 -17.00
CA TYR A 274 3.64 -13.32 -17.78
C TYR A 274 4.40 -14.65 -17.68
N ASP A 275 5.46 -14.82 -18.47
CA ASP A 275 6.37 -15.94 -18.34
C ASP A 275 7.52 -15.63 -17.36
N PRO A 276 7.51 -16.14 -16.12
CA PRO A 276 8.60 -15.91 -15.18
C PRO A 276 9.89 -16.63 -15.58
N VAL A 277 9.83 -17.72 -16.38
CA VAL A 277 11.00 -18.48 -16.83
C VAL A 277 11.91 -17.62 -17.70
N MET A 278 11.32 -16.73 -18.52
CA MET A 278 12.07 -15.77 -19.33
C MET A 278 13.03 -14.94 -18.44
N TYR A 279 12.54 -14.42 -17.32
CA TYR A 279 13.35 -13.61 -16.39
C TYR A 279 14.35 -14.46 -15.59
N VAL A 280 13.97 -15.68 -15.21
CA VAL A 280 14.89 -16.61 -14.52
C VAL A 280 16.09 -16.94 -15.40
N ASN A 281 15.91 -17.12 -16.72
CA ASN A 281 17.00 -17.35 -17.66
C ASN A 281 17.94 -16.13 -17.82
N MET A 282 17.48 -14.94 -17.47
CA MET A 282 18.31 -13.73 -17.45
C MET A 282 19.21 -13.61 -16.20
N LEU A 283 18.95 -14.41 -15.16
CA LEU A 283 19.77 -14.44 -13.96
C LEU A 283 21.12 -15.11 -14.23
N LYS A 284 22.19 -14.57 -13.66
CA LYS A 284 23.48 -15.27 -13.53
C LYS A 284 23.33 -16.53 -12.68
N MET A 285 24.28 -17.43 -12.78
CA MET A 285 24.40 -18.51 -11.81
C MET A 285 24.50 -17.96 -10.38
N GLY A 286 23.69 -18.49 -9.47
CA GLY A 286 23.55 -17.99 -8.11
C GLY A 286 22.72 -16.72 -7.95
N GLY A 287 22.22 -16.14 -9.05
CA GLY A 287 21.35 -14.98 -9.02
C GLY A 287 19.95 -15.29 -8.47
N GLU A 288 19.20 -14.26 -8.13
CA GLU A 288 17.90 -14.38 -7.46
C GLU A 288 16.85 -13.46 -8.06
N MET A 289 15.60 -13.96 -8.11
CA MET A 289 14.43 -13.23 -8.53
C MET A 289 13.43 -13.12 -7.39
N ALA A 290 13.14 -11.90 -6.99
CA ALA A 290 12.06 -11.59 -6.06
C ALA A 290 10.79 -11.24 -6.85
N ILE A 291 9.66 -11.87 -6.50
CA ILE A 291 8.35 -11.59 -7.07
C ILE A 291 7.52 -10.82 -6.04
N VAL A 292 7.13 -9.61 -6.38
CA VAL A 292 6.30 -8.72 -5.54
C VAL A 292 5.01 -8.27 -6.24
N GLY A 293 4.93 -8.44 -7.55
CA GLY A 293 3.69 -8.21 -8.31
C GLY A 293 2.69 -9.31 -8.02
N LEU A 294 1.48 -8.94 -7.57
CA LEU A 294 0.42 -9.88 -7.24
C LEU A 294 -0.81 -9.59 -8.13
N PRO A 295 -1.04 -10.42 -9.17
CA PRO A 295 -2.20 -10.29 -10.05
C PRO A 295 -3.48 -10.84 -9.41
N ALA A 296 -4.62 -10.70 -10.12
CA ALA A 296 -5.82 -11.47 -9.84
C ALA A 296 -5.53 -12.99 -9.90
N ASN A 297 -6.23 -13.78 -9.07
CA ASN A 297 -5.97 -15.24 -8.94
C ASN A 297 -6.00 -15.98 -10.29
N GLU A 298 -6.90 -15.60 -11.19
CA GLU A 298 -7.03 -16.19 -12.52
C GLU A 298 -5.85 -15.88 -13.47
N ASN A 299 -5.07 -14.83 -13.15
CA ASN A 299 -3.94 -14.36 -13.95
C ASN A 299 -2.58 -14.68 -13.31
N THR A 300 -2.54 -15.61 -12.34
CA THR A 300 -1.31 -15.97 -11.62
C THR A 300 -0.30 -16.62 -12.58
N PRO A 301 0.94 -16.10 -12.67
CA PRO A 301 2.01 -16.73 -13.43
C PRO A 301 2.39 -18.08 -12.82
N THR A 302 2.78 -19.04 -13.66
CA THR A 302 3.17 -20.39 -13.21
C THR A 302 4.57 -20.75 -13.70
N MET A 303 5.28 -21.56 -12.91
CA MET A 303 6.55 -22.19 -13.29
C MET A 303 6.41 -23.70 -13.13
N THR A 304 6.91 -24.47 -14.10
CA THR A 304 6.95 -25.91 -14.00
C THR A 304 8.14 -26.37 -13.14
N SER A 305 8.05 -27.57 -12.57
CA SER A 305 9.16 -28.16 -11.81
C SER A 305 10.41 -28.37 -12.69
N SER A 306 10.24 -28.74 -13.96
CA SER A 306 11.35 -28.85 -14.91
C SER A 306 12.04 -27.51 -15.15
N ALA A 307 11.30 -26.41 -15.28
CA ALA A 307 11.89 -25.08 -15.39
C ALA A 307 12.75 -24.71 -14.17
N LEU A 308 12.32 -25.08 -12.96
CA LEU A 308 13.11 -24.89 -11.74
C LEU A 308 14.38 -25.75 -11.73
N VAL A 309 14.34 -27.01 -12.21
CA VAL A 309 15.53 -27.87 -12.33
C VAL A 309 16.53 -27.26 -13.32
N TYR A 310 16.06 -26.83 -14.49
CA TYR A 310 16.93 -26.19 -15.51
C TYR A 310 17.42 -24.80 -15.06
N ALA A 311 16.72 -24.13 -14.15
CA ALA A 311 17.17 -22.87 -13.58
C ALA A 311 18.49 -23.01 -12.77
N ALA A 312 18.83 -24.20 -12.31
CA ALA A 312 20.07 -24.60 -11.64
C ALA A 312 20.73 -23.50 -10.77
N HIS A 313 20.74 -23.67 -9.45
CA HIS A 313 21.32 -22.72 -8.50
C HIS A 313 20.81 -21.25 -8.56
N ARG A 314 19.83 -20.93 -9.42
CA ARG A 314 19.12 -19.66 -9.39
C ARG A 314 17.98 -19.76 -8.38
N LYS A 315 17.71 -18.65 -7.67
CA LYS A 315 16.67 -18.61 -6.64
C LYS A 315 15.48 -17.82 -7.16
N VAL A 316 14.26 -18.31 -6.88
CA VAL A 316 13.01 -17.58 -7.10
C VAL A 316 12.20 -17.61 -5.81
N TYR A 317 11.78 -16.46 -5.34
CA TYR A 317 10.99 -16.33 -4.11
C TYR A 317 9.98 -15.19 -4.19
N GLY A 318 8.90 -15.32 -3.42
CA GLY A 318 7.95 -14.23 -3.20
C GLY A 318 8.38 -13.36 -2.02
N SER A 319 8.10 -12.05 -2.08
CA SER A 319 8.29 -11.13 -0.96
C SER A 319 6.97 -10.40 -0.70
N LEU A 320 6.53 -10.43 0.55
CA LEU A 320 5.26 -9.87 0.99
C LEU A 320 5.52 -8.67 1.89
N ILE A 321 5.26 -7.45 1.38
CA ILE A 321 5.40 -6.19 2.14
C ILE A 321 6.65 -6.18 3.03
N GLY A 322 6.57 -5.60 4.22
CA GLY A 322 7.57 -5.64 5.30
C GLY A 322 6.88 -5.49 6.65
N GLY A 323 7.56 -5.84 7.73
CA GLY A 323 7.08 -5.63 9.09
C GLY A 323 7.09 -4.15 9.49
N ILE A 324 6.61 -3.85 10.68
CA ILE A 324 6.50 -2.46 11.16
C ILE A 324 7.87 -1.79 11.33
N PRO A 325 8.89 -2.44 11.94
CA PRO A 325 10.22 -1.83 12.04
C PRO A 325 10.85 -1.57 10.68
N GLU A 326 10.77 -2.52 9.74
CA GLU A 326 11.29 -2.37 8.39
C GLU A 326 10.56 -1.26 7.61
N THR A 327 9.24 -1.13 7.80
CA THR A 327 8.46 -0.05 7.19
C THR A 327 8.90 1.32 7.74
N GLN A 328 9.22 1.41 9.03
CA GLN A 328 9.75 2.65 9.62
C GLN A 328 11.15 2.97 9.06
N GLU A 329 12.04 1.98 9.02
CA GLU A 329 13.38 2.13 8.46
C GLU A 329 13.34 2.59 7.00
N MET A 330 12.53 1.92 6.18
CA MET A 330 12.32 2.28 4.77
C MET A 330 11.84 3.74 4.63
N LEU A 331 10.87 4.16 5.46
CA LEU A 331 10.35 5.53 5.40
C LEU A 331 11.43 6.55 5.78
N ASP A 332 12.16 6.32 6.87
CA ASP A 332 13.23 7.20 7.32
C ASP A 332 14.35 7.29 6.26
N TYR A 333 14.75 6.14 5.69
CA TYR A 333 15.69 6.08 4.58
C TYR A 333 15.21 6.85 3.35
N SER A 334 13.95 6.68 2.98
CA SER A 334 13.36 7.34 1.81
C SER A 334 13.33 8.86 1.97
N VAL A 335 12.89 9.34 3.12
CA VAL A 335 12.84 10.79 3.43
C VAL A 335 14.24 11.38 3.46
N ALA A 336 15.19 10.73 4.13
CA ALA A 336 16.58 11.20 4.24
C ALA A 336 17.29 11.27 2.87
N ASN A 337 16.92 10.40 1.93
CA ASN A 337 17.53 10.32 0.60
C ASN A 337 16.69 10.96 -0.51
N ASN A 338 15.58 11.62 -0.17
CA ASN A 338 14.64 12.23 -1.11
C ASN A 338 14.10 11.22 -2.16
N ILE A 339 13.84 9.98 -1.71
CA ILE A 339 13.23 8.92 -2.52
C ILE A 339 11.72 8.95 -2.28
N TYR A 340 10.97 9.37 -3.27
CA TYR A 340 9.52 9.47 -3.20
C TYR A 340 8.86 8.95 -4.47
N PRO A 341 7.63 8.42 -4.37
CA PRO A 341 6.85 8.11 -5.54
C PRO A 341 6.49 9.37 -6.31
N GLU A 342 6.36 9.25 -7.62
CA GLU A 342 5.69 10.27 -8.42
C GLU A 342 4.18 10.07 -8.29
N VAL A 343 3.50 11.13 -7.89
CA VAL A 343 2.08 11.06 -7.55
C VAL A 343 1.29 12.14 -8.29
N GLU A 344 0.07 11.77 -8.63
CA GLU A 344 -0.99 12.68 -9.03
C GLU A 344 -1.99 12.80 -7.89
N ILE A 345 -2.21 14.02 -7.41
CA ILE A 345 -3.16 14.29 -6.32
C ILE A 345 -4.55 14.47 -6.92
N ILE A 346 -5.50 13.69 -6.43
CA ILE A 346 -6.88 13.71 -6.90
C ILE A 346 -7.86 14.03 -5.76
N PRO A 347 -9.01 14.67 -6.05
CA PRO A 347 -10.08 14.82 -5.08
C PRO A 347 -10.85 13.50 -4.90
N ALA A 348 -11.48 13.32 -3.74
CA ALA A 348 -12.18 12.09 -3.37
C ALA A 348 -13.32 11.68 -4.32
N ASN A 349 -13.94 12.63 -5.02
CA ASN A 349 -14.96 12.34 -6.02
C ASN A 349 -14.42 11.82 -7.37
N LYS A 350 -13.09 11.66 -7.49
CA LYS A 350 -12.42 11.12 -8.69
C LYS A 350 -11.90 9.69 -8.48
N ILE A 351 -12.27 9.03 -7.38
CA ILE A 351 -11.79 7.67 -7.08
C ILE A 351 -12.21 6.68 -8.17
N ASP A 352 -13.44 6.74 -8.69
CA ASP A 352 -13.94 5.84 -9.76
C ASP A 352 -13.06 5.96 -11.02
N GLU A 353 -12.83 7.19 -11.47
CA GLU A 353 -11.97 7.48 -12.62
C GLU A 353 -10.53 7.02 -12.39
N ALA A 354 -9.99 7.27 -11.20
CA ALA A 354 -8.64 6.85 -10.85
C ALA A 354 -8.49 5.32 -10.83
N TYR A 355 -9.47 4.59 -10.29
CA TYR A 355 -9.48 3.12 -10.32
C TYR A 355 -9.45 2.61 -11.75
N GLN A 356 -10.31 3.15 -12.63
CA GLN A 356 -10.31 2.76 -14.03
C GLN A 356 -8.97 3.05 -14.73
N ASN A 357 -8.38 4.23 -14.48
CA ASN A 357 -7.08 4.58 -15.03
C ASN A 357 -5.94 3.68 -14.54
N VAL A 358 -6.01 3.21 -13.29
CA VAL A 358 -5.04 2.24 -12.76
C VAL A 358 -5.21 0.88 -13.44
N ILE A 359 -6.45 0.40 -13.62
CA ILE A 359 -6.78 -0.85 -14.33
C ILE A 359 -6.28 -0.79 -15.79
N ASP A 360 -6.51 0.33 -16.46
CA ASP A 360 -6.11 0.55 -17.86
C ASP A 360 -4.60 0.84 -18.02
N GLY A 361 -3.83 0.93 -16.93
CA GLY A 361 -2.39 1.26 -16.98
C GLY A 361 -2.09 2.71 -17.42
N LYS A 362 -3.07 3.62 -17.34
CA LYS A 362 -2.95 5.02 -17.77
C LYS A 362 -2.32 5.95 -16.73
N VAL A 363 -2.21 5.50 -15.48
CA VAL A 363 -1.62 6.30 -14.41
C VAL A 363 -0.11 6.41 -14.57
N LYS A 364 0.41 7.63 -14.45
CA LYS A 364 1.84 7.85 -14.37
C LYS A 364 2.30 7.74 -12.92
N PHE A 365 2.47 6.58 -12.51
CA PHE A 365 2.87 5.79 -11.39
C PHE A 365 1.83 5.67 -10.29
N ARG A 366 1.40 6.74 -9.58
CA ARG A 366 0.51 6.61 -8.41
C ARG A 366 -0.51 7.73 -8.30
N TYR A 367 -1.75 7.37 -7.94
CA TYR A 367 -2.74 8.34 -7.46
C TYR A 367 -2.72 8.44 -5.94
N VAL A 368 -2.90 9.66 -5.43
CA VAL A 368 -3.09 9.94 -4.01
C VAL A 368 -4.32 10.83 -3.84
N ILE A 369 -5.23 10.42 -3.00
CA ILE A 369 -6.47 11.14 -2.71
C ILE A 369 -6.18 12.21 -1.66
N ASP A 370 -6.53 13.46 -1.94
CA ASP A 370 -6.59 14.54 -0.95
C ASP A 370 -7.88 14.39 -0.12
N MET A 371 -7.75 13.89 1.10
CA MET A 371 -8.89 13.60 1.97
C MET A 371 -9.58 14.85 2.52
N ALA A 372 -9.00 16.04 2.40
CA ALA A 372 -9.69 17.30 2.69
C ALA A 372 -10.90 17.53 1.76
N THR A 373 -10.89 16.91 0.58
CA THR A 373 -11.97 17.02 -0.41
C THR A 373 -13.16 16.07 -0.16
N LEU A 374 -13.06 15.17 0.82
CA LEU A 374 -14.08 14.16 1.10
C LEU A 374 -15.45 14.77 1.44
N ASN A 375 -15.48 15.85 2.22
CA ASN A 375 -16.75 16.50 2.59
C ASN A 375 -17.50 17.11 1.41
N SER A 376 -16.81 17.57 0.38
CA SER A 376 -17.44 18.09 -0.86
C SER A 376 -17.96 16.94 -1.73
N ALA A 377 -17.26 15.80 -1.78
CA ALA A 377 -17.68 14.60 -2.48
C ALA A 377 -19.00 14.04 -1.89
N VAL A 378 -19.10 14.00 -0.57
CA VAL A 378 -20.31 13.54 0.16
C VAL A 378 -21.54 14.42 -0.15
N LYS A 379 -21.36 15.73 -0.35
CA LYS A 379 -22.47 16.65 -0.67
C LYS A 379 -22.95 16.54 -2.12
N SER A 380 -22.07 16.22 -3.07
CA SER A 380 -22.43 16.13 -4.50
C SER A 380 -23.33 14.94 -4.82
N ASN A 381 -23.25 13.85 -4.06
CA ASN A 381 -24.04 12.64 -4.26
C ASN A 381 -25.42 12.67 -3.56
N LYS A 382 -25.77 13.78 -2.85
CA LYS A 382 -27.11 13.99 -2.25
C LYS A 382 -28.04 14.83 -3.14
N LYS A 383 -27.66 15.14 -4.36
CA LYS A 383 -28.48 15.74 -5.40
C LYS A 383 -28.81 14.66 -6.43
#